data_e188c51ffa3af83c8fb91ca1fedddaea
#
_entry.id   e188c51ffa3af83c8fb91ca1fedddaea
#
_cell.length_a   1.000
_cell.length_b   1.000
_cell.length_c   1.000
_cell.angle_alpha   90.00
_cell.angle_beta   90.00
_cell.angle_gamma   90.00
#
_symmetry.space_group_name_H-M   'P 1'
#
loop_
_entity.id
_entity.type
_entity.pdbx_description
1 polymer ?
#
loop_
_entity_poly.entity_id
_entity_poly.type
_entity_poly.pdbx_seq_one_letter_code
_entity_poly.pdbx_strand_id
1 'polypeptide(L)'
;MEDGYLGEAIGGQFSPVLRFQHRDVIGVHLPLETGFHNLAIVSSKQRYPRQGRKTALGLFGAGQMMFLKSMVVVDPDQDPKDLEALLDAMNNNVHIATDIIVLDGMVADSLEAASPYENVHSKILIDATTLTERDPRSSNEPLEGSYKQEVPAWRQGLEEPPAFDNINAVLALEDVTDARMLRGSILVVTTNIPESPSPKDGSSTSNDDAESARREKILLLRNQIWQLEN
;
A
#
# COMPACT_ATOMS: atom_id res chain seq x y z
N MET A 1 -6.63 17.81 12.25
CA MET A 1 -6.69 19.05 11.42
C MET A 1 -5.28 19.57 11.10
N GLU A 2 -4.33 19.60 12.04
CA GLU A 2 -2.93 20.01 11.80
C GLU A 2 -2.21 19.12 10.79
N ASP A 3 -2.37 17.80 10.90
CA ASP A 3 -1.71 16.82 10.01
C ASP A 3 -2.14 16.95 8.53
N GLY A 4 -3.38 17.41 8.27
CA GLY A 4 -3.87 17.66 6.91
C GLY A 4 -3.18 18.82 6.22
N TYR A 5 -2.98 19.90 6.96
CA TYR A 5 -2.24 21.05 6.45
C TYR A 5 -0.74 20.74 6.29
N LEU A 6 -0.20 19.89 7.17
CA LEU A 6 1.19 19.45 7.09
C LEU A 6 1.41 18.58 5.84
N GLY A 7 0.53 17.64 5.56
CA GLY A 7 0.59 16.76 4.39
C GLY A 7 0.50 17.53 3.07
N GLU A 8 -0.41 18.50 2.96
CA GLU A 8 -0.51 19.38 1.78
C GLU A 8 0.69 20.33 1.67
N ALA A 9 1.15 20.91 2.77
CA ALA A 9 2.32 21.79 2.78
C ALA A 9 3.59 21.02 2.42
N ILE A 10 3.77 19.81 2.95
CA ILE A 10 4.88 18.93 2.60
C ILE A 10 4.79 18.54 1.12
N GLY A 11 3.64 18.06 0.64
CA GLY A 11 3.43 17.72 -0.77
C GLY A 11 3.69 18.91 -1.70
N GLY A 12 3.24 20.12 -1.34
CA GLY A 12 3.42 21.34 -2.11
C GLY A 12 4.85 21.90 -2.09
N GLN A 13 5.47 21.97 -0.92
CA GLN A 13 6.81 22.57 -0.75
C GLN A 13 7.95 21.62 -1.14
N PHE A 14 7.81 20.33 -0.88
CA PHE A 14 8.83 19.34 -1.22
C PHE A 14 8.77 18.90 -2.69
N SER A 15 7.61 19.01 -3.35
CA SER A 15 7.46 18.61 -4.75
C SER A 15 8.51 19.27 -5.68
N PRO A 16 8.82 20.57 -5.60
CA PRO A 16 9.87 21.18 -6.42
C PRO A 16 11.26 20.62 -6.13
N VAL A 17 11.60 20.38 -4.85
CA VAL A 17 12.90 19.81 -4.44
C VAL A 17 13.02 18.38 -4.90
N LEU A 18 11.96 17.59 -4.72
CA LEU A 18 11.92 16.20 -5.20
C LEU A 18 12.07 16.14 -6.72
N ARG A 19 11.40 17.02 -7.47
CA ARG A 19 11.53 17.10 -8.94
C ARG A 19 12.92 17.54 -9.38
N PHE A 20 13.61 18.34 -8.60
CA PHE A 20 14.98 18.72 -8.88
C PHE A 20 15.96 17.55 -8.73
N GLN A 21 15.81 16.76 -7.67
CA GLN A 21 16.63 15.58 -7.39
C GLN A 21 16.20 14.36 -8.22
N HIS A 22 14.90 14.19 -8.39
CA HIS A 22 14.27 13.07 -9.10
C HIS A 22 13.45 13.58 -10.28
N ARG A 23 14.10 13.87 -11.40
CA ARG A 23 13.49 14.47 -12.62
C ARG A 23 12.42 13.59 -13.27
N ASP A 24 12.31 12.35 -12.83
CA ASP A 24 11.33 11.39 -13.30
C ASP A 24 9.97 11.54 -12.57
N VAL A 25 9.96 12.16 -11.40
CA VAL A 25 8.75 12.44 -10.62
C VAL A 25 7.94 13.56 -11.28
N ILE A 26 6.65 13.30 -11.54
CA ILE A 26 5.70 14.27 -12.08
C ILE A 26 4.79 14.79 -10.99
N GLY A 27 4.23 13.93 -10.16
CA GLY A 27 3.36 14.26 -9.05
C GLY A 27 3.61 13.38 -7.85
N VAL A 28 3.30 13.89 -6.67
CA VAL A 28 3.33 13.16 -5.41
C VAL A 28 2.10 13.55 -4.62
N HIS A 29 1.41 12.54 -4.08
CA HIS A 29 0.31 12.72 -3.16
C HIS A 29 0.54 11.87 -1.92
N LEU A 30 0.31 12.46 -0.76
CA LEU A 30 0.36 11.84 0.55
C LEU A 30 -1.05 11.89 1.13
N PRO A 31 -1.86 10.81 1.02
CA PRO A 31 -3.23 10.81 1.49
C PRO A 31 -3.30 11.04 2.99
N LEU A 32 -4.12 11.98 3.42
CA LEU A 32 -4.30 12.30 4.83
C LEU A 32 -4.89 11.13 5.62
N GLU A 33 -5.78 10.41 4.98
CA GLU A 33 -6.48 9.24 5.53
C GLU A 33 -5.53 8.12 5.97
N THR A 34 -4.32 8.11 5.40
CA THR A 34 -3.27 7.14 5.73
C THR A 34 -2.25 7.69 6.74
N GLY A 35 -2.50 8.88 7.32
CA GLY A 35 -1.53 9.54 8.20
C GLY A 35 -0.28 10.01 7.46
N PHE A 36 -0.44 10.64 6.32
CA PHE A 36 0.51 11.22 5.36
C PHE A 36 1.88 10.54 5.18
N HIS A 37 2.49 10.00 6.23
CA HIS A 37 3.78 9.30 6.16
C HIS A 37 3.67 7.78 5.90
N ASN A 38 2.48 7.21 5.93
CA ASN A 38 2.31 5.77 5.70
C ASN A 38 2.20 5.39 4.22
N LEU A 39 1.68 6.29 3.39
CA LEU A 39 1.49 6.03 1.97
C LEU A 39 1.85 7.26 1.13
N ALA A 40 2.63 7.04 0.08
CA ALA A 40 2.80 7.99 -1.00
C ALA A 40 2.30 7.40 -2.32
N ILE A 41 1.60 8.19 -3.11
CA ILE A 41 1.24 7.88 -4.49
C ILE A 41 2.08 8.80 -5.39
N VAL A 42 2.83 8.21 -6.31
CA VAL A 42 3.81 8.92 -7.13
C VAL A 42 3.56 8.68 -8.60
N SER A 43 3.26 9.72 -9.36
CA SER A 43 3.27 9.62 -10.82
C SER A 43 4.69 9.84 -11.35
N SER A 44 5.16 8.92 -12.20
CA SER A 44 6.54 8.86 -12.68
C SER A 44 6.61 8.66 -14.18
N LYS A 45 7.62 9.30 -14.81
CA LYS A 45 7.94 9.06 -16.23
C LYS A 45 8.33 7.60 -16.45
N GLN A 46 7.90 7.07 -17.60
CA GLN A 46 8.21 5.72 -18.07
C GLN A 46 8.92 5.77 -19.41
N ARG A 47 10.24 5.93 -19.42
CA ARG A 47 11.07 5.99 -20.62
C ARG A 47 11.80 4.67 -20.91
N TYR A 48 11.93 3.85 -19.89
CA TYR A 48 12.60 2.54 -19.95
C TYR A 48 11.97 1.60 -18.92
N PRO A 49 12.13 0.28 -19.11
CA PRO A 49 11.57 -0.70 -18.20
C PRO A 49 11.95 -0.46 -16.74
N ARG A 50 11.01 -0.58 -15.86
CA ARG A 50 11.20 -0.48 -14.39
C ARG A 50 11.67 0.88 -13.88
N GLN A 51 11.46 1.94 -14.66
CA GLN A 51 11.81 3.29 -14.23
C GLN A 51 11.03 3.72 -12.99
N GLY A 52 9.76 3.31 -12.84
CA GLY A 52 8.96 3.54 -11.65
C GLY A 52 9.63 3.01 -10.39
N ARG A 53 10.16 1.79 -10.43
CA ARG A 53 10.90 1.20 -9.29
C ARG A 53 12.15 1.99 -8.94
N LYS A 54 12.94 2.36 -9.93
CA LYS A 54 14.12 3.19 -9.72
C LYS A 54 13.75 4.51 -9.05
N THR A 55 12.66 5.13 -9.50
CA THR A 55 12.18 6.39 -8.93
C THR A 55 11.77 6.20 -7.46
N ALA A 56 10.96 5.18 -7.15
CA ALA A 56 10.51 4.89 -5.80
C ALA A 56 11.66 4.56 -4.85
N LEU A 57 12.61 3.72 -5.27
CA LEU A 57 13.78 3.39 -4.45
C LEU A 57 14.65 4.62 -4.18
N GLY A 58 14.77 5.52 -5.16
CA GLY A 58 15.44 6.80 -4.98
C GLY A 58 14.73 7.69 -3.96
N LEU A 59 13.40 7.73 -4.00
CA LEU A 59 12.59 8.50 -3.04
C LEU A 59 12.69 7.92 -1.63
N PHE A 60 12.66 6.61 -1.45
CA PHE A 60 12.86 5.98 -0.14
C PHE A 60 14.23 6.27 0.49
N GLY A 61 15.19 6.74 -0.28
CA GLY A 61 16.49 7.20 0.21
C GLY A 61 16.63 8.72 0.30
N ALA A 62 15.59 9.51 -0.01
CA ALA A 62 15.69 10.95 -0.18
C ALA A 62 14.95 11.74 0.89
N GLY A 63 15.66 12.54 1.69
CA GLY A 63 15.09 13.53 2.62
C GLY A 63 13.97 12.96 3.49
N GLN A 64 12.85 13.66 3.61
CA GLN A 64 11.70 13.24 4.41
C GLN A 64 10.97 12.01 3.83
N MET A 65 11.13 11.73 2.53
CA MET A 65 10.54 10.55 1.91
C MET A 65 11.12 9.23 2.43
N MET A 66 12.28 9.29 3.09
CA MET A 66 12.87 8.09 3.72
C MET A 66 12.05 7.54 4.87
N PHE A 67 11.14 8.32 5.45
CA PHE A 67 10.26 7.87 6.53
C PHE A 67 8.97 7.20 6.04
N LEU A 68 8.66 7.30 4.74
CA LEU A 68 7.49 6.64 4.17
C LEU A 68 7.52 5.13 4.35
N LYS A 69 6.36 4.55 4.65
CA LYS A 69 6.18 3.11 4.80
C LYS A 69 5.82 2.42 3.49
N SER A 70 4.91 3.01 2.73
CA SER A 70 4.40 2.44 1.49
C SER A 70 4.48 3.45 0.36
N MET A 71 4.73 2.96 -0.85
CA MET A 71 4.73 3.80 -2.05
C MET A 71 4.09 3.04 -3.20
N VAL A 72 3.13 3.69 -3.86
CA VAL A 72 2.57 3.20 -5.13
C VAL A 72 3.04 4.13 -6.24
N VAL A 73 3.61 3.55 -7.30
CA VAL A 73 4.02 4.31 -8.48
C VAL A 73 3.05 4.06 -9.61
N VAL A 74 2.57 5.13 -10.21
CA VAL A 74 1.63 5.12 -11.34
C VAL A 74 2.23 5.84 -12.55
N ASP A 75 1.55 5.71 -13.68
CA ASP A 75 1.97 6.33 -14.94
C ASP A 75 1.96 7.87 -14.91
N PRO A 76 2.71 8.49 -15.82
CA PRO A 76 2.91 9.95 -15.83
C PRO A 76 1.64 10.76 -16.10
N ASP A 77 0.65 10.19 -16.73
CA ASP A 77 -0.63 10.79 -17.08
C ASP A 77 -1.70 10.60 -16.00
N GLN A 78 -1.42 9.80 -14.98
CA GLN A 78 -2.32 9.63 -13.84
C GLN A 78 -2.11 10.72 -12.79
N ASP A 79 -3.24 11.32 -12.34
CA ASP A 79 -3.23 12.18 -11.16
C ASP A 79 -3.10 11.31 -9.90
N PRO A 80 -2.03 11.48 -9.11
CA PRO A 80 -1.85 10.71 -7.87
C PRO A 80 -2.93 11.01 -6.80
N LYS A 81 -3.77 12.02 -6.97
CA LYS A 81 -4.91 12.31 -6.11
C LYS A 81 -6.18 11.56 -6.50
N ASP A 82 -6.23 11.00 -7.70
CA ASP A 82 -7.37 10.22 -8.17
C ASP A 82 -7.26 8.78 -7.65
N LEU A 83 -7.95 8.51 -6.53
CA LEU A 83 -7.94 7.19 -5.90
C LEU A 83 -8.66 6.12 -6.73
N GLU A 84 -9.66 6.49 -7.54
CA GLU A 84 -10.31 5.53 -8.43
C GLU A 84 -9.37 5.09 -9.54
N ALA A 85 -8.70 6.03 -10.20
CA ALA A 85 -7.68 5.72 -11.20
C ALA A 85 -6.52 4.92 -10.59
N LEU A 86 -6.12 5.21 -9.34
CA LEU A 86 -5.12 4.43 -8.63
C LEU A 86 -5.53 2.96 -8.47
N LEU A 87 -6.76 2.72 -8.01
CA LEU A 87 -7.29 1.36 -7.84
C LEU A 87 -7.37 0.61 -9.17
N ASP A 88 -7.78 1.29 -10.24
CA ASP A 88 -7.78 0.72 -11.58
C ASP A 88 -6.36 0.36 -12.05
N ALA A 89 -5.39 1.24 -11.82
CA ALA A 89 -4.00 0.96 -12.16
C ALA A 89 -3.45 -0.22 -11.37
N MET A 90 -3.71 -0.28 -10.07
CA MET A 90 -3.29 -1.40 -9.23
C MET A 90 -3.92 -2.72 -9.67
N ASN A 91 -5.21 -2.71 -10.00
CA ASN A 91 -5.91 -3.91 -10.46
C ASN A 91 -5.43 -4.41 -11.83
N ASN A 92 -5.16 -3.49 -12.75
CA ASN A 92 -4.86 -3.85 -14.13
C ASN A 92 -3.37 -4.08 -14.40
N ASN A 93 -2.49 -3.39 -13.67
CA ASN A 93 -1.06 -3.35 -14.00
C ASN A 93 -0.19 -4.10 -13.00
N VAL A 94 -0.65 -4.32 -11.74
CA VAL A 94 0.19 -4.95 -10.71
C VAL A 94 0.12 -6.47 -10.80
N HIS A 95 1.26 -7.06 -11.08
CA HIS A 95 1.44 -8.50 -10.91
C HIS A 95 2.10 -8.77 -9.56
N ILE A 96 1.37 -9.42 -8.64
CA ILE A 96 1.77 -9.59 -7.22
C ILE A 96 3.17 -10.18 -7.08
N ALA A 97 3.51 -11.18 -7.90
CA ALA A 97 4.79 -11.86 -7.83
C ALA A 97 5.99 -10.99 -8.21
N THR A 98 5.80 -9.96 -9.06
CA THR A 98 6.91 -9.20 -9.63
C THR A 98 6.89 -7.72 -9.29
N ASP A 99 5.73 -7.14 -8.98
CA ASP A 99 5.57 -5.69 -8.91
C ASP A 99 5.40 -5.15 -7.50
N ILE A 100 5.37 -6.05 -6.51
CA ILE A 100 5.42 -5.71 -5.10
C ILE A 100 6.81 -6.05 -4.56
N ILE A 101 7.47 -5.05 -3.97
CA ILE A 101 8.78 -5.19 -3.35
C ILE A 101 8.66 -4.84 -1.87
N VAL A 102 9.12 -5.73 -1.01
CA VAL A 102 9.23 -5.50 0.42
C VAL A 102 10.70 -5.31 0.77
N LEU A 103 10.99 -4.23 1.48
CA LEU A 103 12.32 -3.89 1.97
C LEU A 103 12.29 -3.95 3.50
N ASP A 104 12.89 -4.96 4.06
CA ASP A 104 12.94 -5.18 5.51
C ASP A 104 14.03 -4.33 6.18
N GLY A 105 13.79 -3.98 7.46
CA GLY A 105 14.80 -3.35 8.30
C GLY A 105 15.17 -1.93 7.87
N MET A 106 14.22 -1.20 7.29
CA MET A 106 14.41 0.16 6.82
C MET A 106 14.08 1.17 7.91
N VAL A 107 14.60 2.39 7.74
CA VAL A 107 14.33 3.50 8.66
C VAL A 107 12.84 3.85 8.68
N ALA A 108 12.28 4.00 9.88
CA ALA A 108 10.90 4.40 10.13
C ALA A 108 10.81 5.80 10.72
N ASP A 109 9.62 6.39 10.63
CA ASP A 109 9.27 7.56 11.41
C ASP A 109 9.08 7.16 12.88
N SER A 110 9.46 8.03 13.82
CA SER A 110 9.25 7.81 15.26
C SER A 110 7.76 7.79 15.65
N LEU A 111 6.89 8.31 14.79
CA LEU A 111 5.44 8.30 14.97
C LEU A 111 4.79 6.99 14.48
N GLU A 112 5.55 6.07 13.89
CA GLU A 112 5.06 4.79 13.38
C GLU A 112 4.79 3.82 14.54
N ALA A 113 3.56 3.85 15.04
CA ALA A 113 3.14 3.02 16.19
C ALA A 113 3.13 1.51 15.91
N ALA A 114 3.10 1.10 14.64
CA ALA A 114 3.08 -0.32 14.24
C ALA A 114 4.48 -0.92 14.05
N SER A 115 5.54 -0.13 14.25
CA SER A 115 6.91 -0.63 14.16
C SER A 115 7.23 -1.58 15.31
N PRO A 116 7.81 -2.76 15.02
CA PRO A 116 8.22 -3.70 16.08
C PRO A 116 9.42 -3.19 16.88
N TYR A 117 10.19 -2.27 16.32
CA TYR A 117 11.35 -1.63 16.94
C TYR A 117 11.30 -0.12 16.68
N GLU A 118 11.82 0.65 17.59
CA GLU A 118 11.91 2.11 17.44
C GLU A 118 12.68 2.48 16.17
N ASN A 119 12.06 3.31 15.31
CA ASN A 119 12.61 3.82 14.04
C ASN A 119 13.01 2.74 13.00
N VAL A 120 12.45 1.54 13.11
CA VAL A 120 12.71 0.46 12.14
C VAL A 120 11.43 -0.23 11.72
N HIS A 121 11.14 -0.27 10.43
CA HIS A 121 10.02 -1.01 9.84
C HIS A 121 10.37 -1.61 8.47
N SER A 122 9.45 -2.38 7.91
CA SER A 122 9.52 -2.81 6.52
C SER A 122 8.83 -1.79 5.62
N LYS A 123 9.38 -1.55 4.42
CA LYS A 123 8.77 -0.70 3.40
C LYS A 123 8.15 -1.55 2.29
N ILE A 124 7.08 -1.04 1.71
CA ILE A 124 6.41 -1.67 0.57
C ILE A 124 6.43 -0.72 -0.61
N LEU A 125 6.93 -1.21 -1.74
CA LEU A 125 6.82 -0.57 -3.04
C LEU A 125 5.88 -1.38 -3.92
N ILE A 126 4.89 -0.71 -4.52
CA ILE A 126 3.98 -1.27 -5.51
C ILE A 126 4.20 -0.52 -6.82
N ASP A 127 4.62 -1.24 -7.86
CA ASP A 127 4.81 -0.69 -9.20
C ASP A 127 3.54 -0.93 -10.02
N ALA A 128 2.65 0.06 -10.05
CA ALA A 128 1.38 0.03 -10.79
C ALA A 128 1.48 0.73 -12.16
N THR A 129 2.70 0.91 -12.67
CA THR A 129 2.92 1.47 -14.00
C THR A 129 2.62 0.44 -15.09
N THR A 130 2.18 0.91 -16.27
CA THR A 130 1.98 0.05 -17.42
C THR A 130 3.29 -0.55 -17.90
N LEU A 131 3.23 -1.77 -18.45
CA LEU A 131 4.37 -2.41 -19.05
C LEU A 131 4.74 -1.70 -20.35
N THR A 132 5.99 -1.30 -20.49
CA THR A 132 6.52 -0.86 -21.78
C THR A 132 6.80 -2.07 -22.67
N GLU A 133 6.74 -1.91 -23.99
CA GLU A 133 7.08 -2.98 -24.94
C GLU A 133 8.46 -3.61 -24.72
N ARG A 134 9.36 -2.87 -24.09
CA ARG A 134 10.73 -3.32 -23.77
C ARG A 134 10.83 -4.00 -22.40
N ASP A 135 9.74 -4.06 -21.65
CA ASP A 135 9.78 -4.74 -20.34
C ASP A 135 9.79 -6.26 -20.57
N PRO A 136 10.74 -7.00 -20.00
CA PRO A 136 10.78 -8.46 -20.13
C PRO A 136 9.50 -9.16 -19.70
N ARG A 137 8.68 -8.53 -18.83
CA ARG A 137 7.37 -9.05 -18.41
C ARG A 137 6.30 -8.98 -19.49
N SER A 138 6.48 -8.12 -20.50
CA SER A 138 5.53 -7.99 -21.63
C SER A 138 5.62 -9.17 -22.60
N SER A 139 6.69 -9.97 -22.55
CA SER A 139 6.80 -11.20 -23.33
C SER A 139 6.21 -12.36 -22.52
N ASN A 140 5.30 -13.12 -23.13
CA ASN A 140 4.78 -14.38 -22.57
C ASN A 140 5.86 -15.50 -22.53
N GLU A 141 7.08 -15.22 -22.94
CA GLU A 141 8.18 -16.17 -22.89
C GLU A 141 8.78 -16.20 -21.47
N PRO A 142 9.00 -17.39 -20.89
CA PRO A 142 9.71 -17.49 -19.65
C PRO A 142 11.09 -16.86 -19.80
N LEU A 143 11.45 -15.95 -18.90
CA LEU A 143 12.82 -15.41 -18.84
C LEU A 143 13.77 -16.58 -18.57
N GLU A 144 14.35 -17.17 -19.62
CA GLU A 144 15.43 -18.12 -19.50
C GLU A 144 16.71 -17.38 -19.13
N GLY A 145 17.25 -17.69 -17.97
CA GLY A 145 18.53 -17.19 -17.52
C GLY A 145 18.57 -16.75 -16.07
N SER A 146 19.71 -16.20 -15.66
CA SER A 146 20.10 -15.86 -14.29
C SER A 146 19.23 -14.84 -13.53
N TYR A 147 18.11 -14.41 -14.09
CA TYR A 147 17.08 -13.58 -13.45
C TYR A 147 15.86 -14.36 -12.95
N LYS A 148 15.98 -15.66 -12.77
CA LYS A 148 15.02 -16.36 -11.89
C LYS A 148 15.25 -15.80 -10.48
N GLN A 149 14.58 -14.71 -10.22
CA GLN A 149 14.44 -14.24 -8.85
C GLN A 149 13.76 -15.37 -8.09
N GLU A 150 14.47 -15.98 -7.15
CA GLU A 150 13.84 -16.94 -6.24
C GLU A 150 12.64 -16.24 -5.65
N VAL A 151 11.45 -16.77 -5.90
CA VAL A 151 10.23 -16.22 -5.34
C VAL A 151 10.38 -16.27 -3.84
N PRO A 152 10.39 -15.15 -3.11
CA PRO A 152 10.54 -15.14 -1.68
C PRO A 152 9.56 -16.13 -1.04
N ALA A 153 9.95 -16.77 0.05
CA ALA A 153 9.13 -17.82 0.70
C ALA A 153 7.71 -17.35 1.01
N TRP A 154 7.53 -16.08 1.34
CA TRP A 154 6.21 -15.49 1.61
C TRP A 154 5.32 -15.34 0.35
N ARG A 155 5.92 -15.42 -0.87
CA ARG A 155 5.19 -15.41 -2.15
C ARG A 155 4.92 -16.81 -2.70
N GLN A 156 5.56 -17.84 -2.14
CA GLN A 156 5.35 -19.21 -2.60
C GLN A 156 3.92 -19.62 -2.26
N GLY A 157 3.12 -19.94 -3.27
CA GLY A 157 1.72 -20.30 -3.11
C GLY A 157 0.72 -19.14 -3.25
N LEU A 158 1.18 -17.92 -3.52
CA LEU A 158 0.30 -16.86 -4.04
C LEU A 158 0.11 -17.09 -5.54
N GLU A 159 -0.75 -18.03 -5.86
CA GLU A 159 -1.40 -18.09 -7.17
C GLU A 159 -2.33 -16.88 -7.30
N GLU A 160 -2.71 -16.52 -8.53
CA GLU A 160 -3.73 -15.47 -8.71
C GLU A 160 -4.92 -15.79 -7.80
N PRO A 161 -5.31 -14.87 -6.91
CA PRO A 161 -6.41 -15.15 -6.02
C PRO A 161 -7.62 -15.51 -6.89
N PRO A 162 -8.28 -16.65 -6.63
CA PRO A 162 -9.51 -16.99 -7.33
C PRO A 162 -10.47 -15.81 -7.14
N ALA A 163 -11.25 -15.51 -8.18
CA ALA A 163 -12.30 -14.50 -8.06
C ALA A 163 -13.14 -14.85 -6.81
N PHE A 164 -13.20 -13.93 -5.86
CA PHE A 164 -13.92 -14.19 -4.60
C PHE A 164 -15.43 -14.21 -4.90
N ASP A 165 -15.98 -15.40 -5.07
CA ASP A 165 -17.38 -15.60 -5.45
C ASP A 165 -18.34 -15.71 -4.26
N ASN A 166 -17.82 -15.73 -3.02
CA ASN A 166 -18.60 -16.09 -1.85
C ASN A 166 -19.00 -14.89 -0.94
N ILE A 167 -19.35 -13.77 -1.55
CA ILE A 167 -19.79 -12.55 -0.82
C ILE A 167 -20.93 -12.86 0.15
N ASN A 168 -21.86 -13.74 -0.24
CA ASN A 168 -23.00 -14.12 0.64
C ASN A 168 -22.55 -14.79 1.92
N ALA A 169 -21.48 -15.58 1.89
CA ALA A 169 -20.93 -16.20 3.08
C ALA A 169 -20.25 -15.15 3.99
N VAL A 170 -19.62 -14.14 3.42
CA VAL A 170 -19.07 -13.01 4.21
C VAL A 170 -20.18 -12.20 4.88
N LEU A 171 -21.27 -11.94 4.16
CA LEU A 171 -22.45 -11.25 4.71
C LEU A 171 -23.14 -12.03 5.84
N ALA A 172 -22.95 -13.33 5.90
CA ALA A 172 -23.48 -14.18 6.96
C ALA A 172 -22.61 -14.22 8.24
N LEU A 173 -21.43 -13.63 8.22
CA LEU A 173 -20.56 -13.55 9.38
C LEU A 173 -21.10 -12.57 10.42
N GLU A 174 -20.91 -12.92 11.70
CA GLU A 174 -21.21 -12.02 12.81
C GLU A 174 -20.38 -10.73 12.68
N ASP A 175 -20.97 -9.60 13.04
CA ASP A 175 -20.37 -8.27 12.94
C ASP A 175 -20.18 -7.72 11.52
N VAL A 176 -20.59 -8.40 10.45
CA VAL A 176 -20.58 -7.87 9.08
C VAL A 176 -21.95 -7.26 8.75
N THR A 177 -21.94 -6.01 8.28
CA THR A 177 -23.15 -5.29 7.88
C THR A 177 -23.26 -5.09 6.37
N ASP A 178 -22.12 -5.04 5.67
CA ASP A 178 -22.06 -4.96 4.21
C ASP A 178 -20.76 -5.62 3.70
N ALA A 179 -20.81 -6.21 2.52
CA ALA A 179 -19.64 -6.73 1.84
C ALA A 179 -19.80 -6.56 0.33
N ARG A 180 -18.80 -6.02 -0.33
CA ARG A 180 -18.80 -5.81 -1.78
C ARG A 180 -17.41 -5.93 -2.37
N MET A 181 -17.34 -6.40 -3.60
CA MET A 181 -16.11 -6.36 -4.38
C MET A 181 -15.96 -4.98 -5.03
N LEU A 182 -14.83 -4.35 -4.80
CA LEU A 182 -14.44 -3.14 -5.49
C LEU A 182 -13.48 -3.54 -6.62
N ARG A 183 -13.82 -3.14 -7.85
CA ARG A 183 -13.01 -3.42 -9.05
C ARG A 183 -12.69 -4.90 -9.29
N GLY A 184 -13.46 -5.82 -8.72
CA GLY A 184 -13.30 -7.26 -8.91
C GLY A 184 -12.17 -7.93 -8.12
N SER A 185 -11.34 -7.18 -7.41
CA SER A 185 -10.16 -7.71 -6.72
C SER A 185 -10.01 -7.28 -5.27
N ILE A 186 -10.75 -6.29 -4.82
CA ILE A 186 -10.69 -5.78 -3.45
C ILE A 186 -12.02 -6.06 -2.77
N LEU A 187 -11.99 -6.91 -1.74
CA LEU A 187 -13.16 -7.13 -0.89
C LEU A 187 -13.24 -6.03 0.16
N VAL A 188 -14.30 -5.24 0.10
CA VAL A 188 -14.62 -4.23 1.12
C VAL A 188 -15.69 -4.79 2.04
N VAL A 189 -15.40 -4.85 3.33
CA VAL A 189 -16.29 -5.35 4.36
C VAL A 189 -16.58 -4.22 5.35
N THR A 190 -17.87 -3.91 5.54
CA THR A 190 -18.32 -2.98 6.57
C THR A 190 -18.72 -3.77 7.80
N THR A 191 -18.24 -3.37 8.96
CA THR A 191 -18.50 -4.08 10.22
C THR A 191 -19.17 -3.15 11.23
N ASN A 192 -19.91 -3.73 12.17
CA ASN A 192 -20.45 -3.03 13.34
C ASN A 192 -19.53 -3.14 14.57
N ILE A 193 -18.26 -3.58 14.38
CA ILE A 193 -17.27 -3.60 15.45
C ILE A 193 -17.07 -2.16 15.95
N PRO A 194 -17.33 -1.86 17.24
CA PRO A 194 -17.24 -0.50 17.74
C PRO A 194 -15.86 0.12 17.53
N GLU A 195 -15.82 1.40 17.20
CA GLU A 195 -14.57 2.16 17.23
C GLU A 195 -14.06 2.27 18.66
N SER A 196 -12.75 2.26 18.82
CA SER A 196 -12.15 2.55 20.13
C SER A 196 -12.56 3.95 20.57
N PRO A 197 -12.96 4.14 21.84
CA PRO A 197 -13.29 5.48 22.33
C PRO A 197 -12.08 6.38 22.14
N SER A 198 -12.29 7.54 21.54
CA SER A 198 -11.23 8.56 21.46
C SER A 198 -10.74 8.89 22.86
N PRO A 199 -9.43 9.02 23.10
CA PRO A 199 -8.88 9.35 24.40
C PRO A 199 -9.45 10.71 24.86
N LYS A 200 -10.46 10.66 25.73
CA LYS A 200 -10.92 11.80 26.49
C LYS A 200 -10.16 11.75 27.79
N ASP A 201 -9.29 12.75 27.98
CA ASP A 201 -8.60 13.02 29.22
C ASP A 201 -7.66 11.91 29.78
N GLY A 202 -6.38 11.97 29.40
CA GLY A 202 -5.22 11.64 30.24
C GLY A 202 -5.11 10.27 30.97
N SER A 203 -6.07 9.35 30.80
CA SER A 203 -6.02 8.03 31.47
C SER A 203 -5.69 6.92 30.46
N SER A 204 -4.46 6.49 30.45
CA SER A 204 -3.89 5.56 29.46
C SER A 204 -4.30 4.08 29.62
N THR A 205 -4.80 3.65 30.76
CA THR A 205 -4.92 2.21 31.08
C THR A 205 -6.23 1.53 30.67
N SER A 206 -7.31 2.26 30.41
CA SER A 206 -8.59 1.66 29.98
C SER A 206 -8.77 1.59 28.45
N ASN A 207 -7.98 2.33 27.69
CA ASN A 207 -8.05 2.34 26.23
C ASN A 207 -7.28 1.17 25.60
N ASP A 208 -6.20 0.72 26.21
CA ASP A 208 -5.36 -0.36 25.66
C ASP A 208 -6.09 -1.69 25.62
N ASP A 209 -6.93 -1.97 26.63
CA ASP A 209 -7.72 -3.21 26.67
C ASP A 209 -8.84 -3.21 25.61
N ALA A 210 -9.52 -2.07 25.42
CA ALA A 210 -10.58 -1.92 24.43
C ALA A 210 -10.03 -1.99 23.00
N GLU A 211 -8.89 -1.36 22.75
CA GLU A 211 -8.20 -1.42 21.46
C GLU A 211 -7.67 -2.83 21.17
N SER A 212 -7.12 -3.51 22.16
CA SER A 212 -6.68 -4.89 22.04
C SER A 212 -7.83 -5.84 21.70
N ALA A 213 -8.96 -5.71 22.39
CA ALA A 213 -10.16 -6.50 22.12
C ALA A 213 -10.74 -6.24 20.69
N ARG A 214 -10.71 -4.98 20.25
CA ARG A 214 -11.11 -4.60 18.89
C ARG A 214 -10.20 -5.25 17.84
N ARG A 215 -8.87 -5.17 18.03
CA ARG A 215 -7.90 -5.79 17.14
C ARG A 215 -8.08 -7.30 17.06
N GLU A 216 -8.34 -7.95 18.16
CA GLU A 216 -8.61 -9.39 18.22
C GLU A 216 -9.85 -9.76 17.40
N LYS A 217 -10.94 -9.01 17.51
CA LYS A 217 -12.16 -9.20 16.71
C LYS A 217 -11.89 -9.02 15.20
N ILE A 218 -11.16 -7.99 14.81
CA ILE A 218 -10.80 -7.74 13.40
C ILE A 218 -9.95 -8.90 12.86
N LEU A 219 -8.99 -9.39 13.63
CA LEU A 219 -8.15 -10.52 13.24
C LEU A 219 -8.95 -11.81 13.11
N LEU A 220 -9.90 -12.05 14.01
CA LEU A 220 -10.79 -13.20 13.96
C LEU A 220 -11.66 -13.16 12.70
N LEU A 221 -12.29 -12.02 12.41
CA LEU A 221 -13.11 -11.81 11.22
C LEU A 221 -12.28 -12.02 9.94
N ARG A 222 -11.08 -11.44 9.87
CA ARG A 222 -10.16 -11.66 8.74
C ARG A 222 -9.87 -13.15 8.52
N ASN A 223 -9.61 -13.89 9.59
CA ASN A 223 -9.31 -15.32 9.50
C ASN A 223 -10.55 -16.12 9.06
N GLN A 224 -11.73 -15.74 9.50
CA GLN A 224 -12.98 -16.37 9.05
C GLN A 224 -13.20 -16.13 7.54
N ILE A 225 -13.00 -14.91 7.06
CA ILE A 225 -13.10 -14.56 5.63
C ILE A 225 -12.09 -15.39 4.83
N TRP A 226 -10.84 -15.47 5.30
CA TRP A 226 -9.79 -16.26 4.66
C TRP A 226 -10.13 -17.75 4.54
N GLN A 227 -10.82 -18.32 5.52
CA GLN A 227 -11.26 -19.72 5.48
C GLN A 227 -12.44 -19.97 4.52
N LEU A 228 -13.17 -18.94 4.11
CA LEU A 228 -14.23 -19.06 3.11
C LEU A 228 -13.69 -19.16 1.67
N GLU A 229 -12.43 -18.79 1.47
CA GLU A 229 -11.72 -18.86 0.18
C GLU A 229 -11.06 -20.23 -0.06
N ASN A 230 -10.87 -21.05 0.97
CA ASN A 230 -10.22 -22.37 0.92
C ASN A 230 -11.21 -23.50 1.23
#